data_e0890612783da18a3a20d17a23d3ee77
#
_entry.id   e0890612783da18a3a20d17a23d3ee77
#
_cell.length_a   1.000
_cell.length_b   1.000
_cell.length_c   1.000
_cell.angle_alpha   90.00
_cell.angle_beta   90.00
_cell.angle_gamma   90.00
#
_symmetry.space_group_name_H-M   'P 1'
#
loop_
_entity.id
_entity.type
_entity.pdbx_description
1 polymer ?
#
loop_
_entity_poly.entity_id
_entity_poly.type
_entity_poly.pdbx_seq_one_letter_code
_entity_poly.pdbx_strand_id
1 'polypeptide(L)'
;MRRIMRTALAAAMLAAAAGPVAATGGVLTSTAAASEGATFVPMSQALRRCDHSEMQYVGATGYGRASATIGRQGGEVVADLAFATGRPNTPYEVKLIQMPRSSAAPCPAGAVGVSGTTLFTDGAGAATAVLRGPAMDGATGAWVSLTRPSAFSQLPEEFYTSDFVAPL
;
A
#
# COMPACT_ATOMS: atom_id res chain seq x y z
N MET A 1 44.18 64.09 21.96
CA MET A 1 44.84 64.84 20.83
C MET A 1 44.33 64.22 19.53
N ARG A 2 43.53 65.03 18.81
CA ARG A 2 43.66 65.36 17.37
C ARG A 2 43.79 64.16 16.45
N ARG A 3 43.04 63.93 15.37
CA ARG A 3 42.32 64.87 14.46
C ARG A 3 41.28 64.06 13.64
N ILE A 4 40.24 64.72 13.40
CA ILE A 4 39.19 64.61 12.39
C ILE A 4 39.81 64.61 10.98
N MET A 5 39.33 63.79 10.07
CA MET A 5 39.23 64.17 8.67
C MET A 5 38.04 63.51 7.98
N ARG A 6 37.12 64.34 7.56
CA ARG A 6 36.00 64.06 6.68
C ARG A 6 36.46 64.10 5.25
N THR A 7 36.00 63.23 4.42
CA THR A 7 35.79 63.56 2.98
C THR A 7 34.57 62.84 2.45
N ALA A 8 33.84 63.59 1.69
CA ALA A 8 32.51 63.32 1.19
C ALA A 8 32.49 62.83 -0.25
N LEU A 9 31.34 62.40 -0.67
CA LEU A 9 30.72 62.31 -2.00
C LEU A 9 31.29 61.32 -3.04
N ALA A 10 30.43 60.41 -3.46
CA ALA A 10 29.87 60.46 -4.82
C ALA A 10 28.67 59.48 -4.93
N ALA A 11 27.52 60.02 -5.29
CA ALA A 11 26.32 59.29 -5.67
C ALA A 11 26.44 58.76 -7.09
N ALA A 12 26.12 57.51 -7.30
CA ALA A 12 25.84 56.98 -8.63
C ALA A 12 24.54 56.19 -8.53
N MET A 13 23.44 56.76 -9.00
CA MET A 13 22.16 56.08 -9.23
C MET A 13 22.32 55.18 -10.50
N LEU A 14 22.18 53.90 -10.32
CA LEU A 14 21.81 52.99 -11.42
C LEU A 14 20.42 52.42 -11.12
N ALA A 15 19.45 52.87 -11.86
CA ALA A 15 18.13 52.27 -11.93
C ALA A 15 18.22 50.94 -12.64
N ALA A 16 18.12 49.83 -11.94
CA ALA A 16 17.92 48.51 -12.55
C ALA A 16 16.42 48.17 -12.44
N ALA A 17 15.81 48.04 -13.60
CA ALA A 17 14.43 47.62 -13.80
C ALA A 17 14.27 46.17 -13.24
N ALA A 18 13.54 46.02 -12.16
CA ALA A 18 13.11 44.73 -11.68
C ALA A 18 11.91 44.27 -12.49
N GLY A 19 12.14 43.39 -13.47
CA GLY A 19 11.06 42.65 -14.12
C GLY A 19 10.50 41.62 -13.13
N PRO A 20 9.16 41.42 -13.07
CA PRO A 20 8.59 40.34 -12.28
C PRO A 20 8.90 39.00 -12.93
N VAL A 21 9.79 38.22 -12.31
CA VAL A 21 9.91 36.79 -12.63
C VAL A 21 8.70 36.10 -12.03
N ALA A 22 7.71 35.83 -12.85
CA ALA A 22 6.61 34.97 -12.50
C ALA A 22 7.17 33.54 -12.36
N ALA A 23 7.52 33.14 -11.14
CA ALA A 23 7.79 31.77 -10.80
C ALA A 23 6.45 31.00 -10.87
N THR A 24 6.13 30.45 -12.03
CA THR A 24 5.08 29.44 -12.15
C THR A 24 5.57 28.16 -11.48
N GLY A 25 5.49 28.12 -10.14
CA GLY A 25 5.60 26.91 -9.38
C GLY A 25 4.41 26.03 -9.71
N GLY A 26 4.57 25.16 -10.72
CA GLY A 26 3.60 24.11 -10.97
C GLY A 26 3.57 23.19 -9.76
N VAL A 27 2.56 23.34 -8.91
CA VAL A 27 2.22 22.35 -7.91
C VAL A 27 1.75 21.14 -8.69
N LEU A 28 2.63 20.11 -8.82
CA LEU A 28 2.21 18.80 -9.26
C LEU A 28 1.34 18.21 -8.17
N THR A 29 0.07 18.58 -8.15
CA THR A 29 -0.92 17.81 -7.42
C THR A 29 -1.03 16.46 -8.11
N SER A 30 -0.33 15.45 -7.60
CA SER A 30 -0.67 14.07 -7.90
C SER A 30 -2.08 13.85 -7.35
N THR A 31 -3.08 14.03 -8.21
CA THR A 31 -4.40 13.48 -7.96
C THR A 31 -4.23 11.98 -7.92
N ALA A 32 -4.18 11.41 -6.71
CA ALA A 32 -4.46 10.00 -6.55
C ALA A 32 -5.85 9.80 -7.17
N ALA A 33 -5.90 9.13 -8.33
CA ALA A 33 -7.16 8.76 -8.93
C ALA A 33 -7.85 7.84 -7.91
N ALA A 34 -8.89 8.35 -7.26
CA ALA A 34 -9.73 7.52 -6.42
C ALA A 34 -10.27 6.41 -7.33
N SER A 35 -9.99 5.15 -7.00
CA SER A 35 -10.56 4.03 -7.72
C SER A 35 -12.08 4.09 -7.51
N GLU A 36 -12.83 4.22 -8.58
CA GLU A 36 -14.29 4.22 -8.53
C GLU A 36 -14.74 2.92 -7.85
N GLY A 37 -15.51 3.04 -6.77
CA GLY A 37 -16.05 1.89 -6.05
C GLY A 37 -15.05 1.14 -5.16
N ALA A 38 -13.93 1.75 -4.73
CA ALA A 38 -13.01 1.10 -3.80
C ALA A 38 -13.65 0.82 -2.45
N THR A 39 -13.54 -0.42 -1.98
CA THR A 39 -14.11 -0.91 -0.73
C THR A 39 -13.03 -1.05 0.32
N PHE A 40 -13.22 -0.41 1.49
CA PHE A 40 -12.36 -0.65 2.65
C PHE A 40 -12.73 -1.98 3.30
N VAL A 41 -11.72 -2.82 3.54
CA VAL A 41 -11.88 -4.17 4.08
C VAL A 41 -10.95 -4.33 5.28
N PRO A 42 -11.49 -4.47 6.49
CA PRO A 42 -10.71 -4.93 7.64
C PRO A 42 -10.17 -6.33 7.40
N MET A 43 -9.07 -6.66 8.09
CA MET A 43 -8.47 -7.99 8.02
C MET A 43 -8.34 -8.57 9.43
N SER A 44 -8.75 -9.82 9.58
CA SER A 44 -8.68 -10.57 10.83
C SER A 44 -7.70 -11.74 10.76
N GLN A 45 -7.37 -12.29 11.92
CA GLN A 45 -6.53 -13.48 12.07
C GLN A 45 -7.34 -14.76 11.83
N ALA A 46 -8.04 -14.82 10.71
CA ALA A 46 -8.73 -16.02 10.23
C ALA A 46 -7.96 -16.56 9.00
N LEU A 47 -7.42 -17.77 9.08
CA LEU A 47 -6.78 -18.38 7.92
C LEU A 47 -7.85 -18.86 6.94
N ARG A 48 -7.77 -18.39 5.69
CA ARG A 48 -8.77 -18.70 4.65
C ARG A 48 -8.15 -19.46 3.48
N ARG A 49 -8.97 -20.31 2.88
CA ARG A 49 -8.64 -20.99 1.62
C ARG A 49 -8.78 -20.02 0.44
N CYS A 50 -8.36 -20.47 -0.72
CA CYS A 50 -8.40 -19.66 -1.94
C CYS A 50 -9.82 -19.23 -2.36
N ASP A 51 -10.85 -19.91 -1.91
CA ASP A 51 -12.27 -19.58 -2.11
C ASP A 51 -12.84 -18.69 -1.00
N HIS A 52 -11.97 -18.12 -0.15
CA HIS A 52 -12.31 -17.32 1.01
C HIS A 52 -13.00 -18.10 2.16
N SER A 53 -13.20 -19.40 2.07
CA SER A 53 -13.70 -20.20 3.20
C SER A 53 -12.69 -20.28 4.32
N GLU A 54 -13.14 -20.17 5.57
CA GLU A 54 -12.30 -20.19 6.76
C GLU A 54 -11.80 -21.61 7.07
N MET A 55 -10.54 -21.73 7.47
CA MET A 55 -9.97 -22.96 7.97
C MET A 55 -10.20 -23.06 9.47
N GLN A 56 -10.99 -24.06 9.87
CA GLN A 56 -11.29 -24.32 11.27
C GLN A 56 -10.05 -24.82 12.03
N TYR A 57 -9.99 -24.52 13.32
CA TYR A 57 -8.99 -25.02 14.27
C TYR A 57 -7.53 -24.61 13.97
N VAL A 58 -7.32 -23.54 13.23
CA VAL A 58 -6.00 -22.96 13.04
C VAL A 58 -5.86 -21.77 13.99
N GLY A 59 -4.97 -21.93 14.99
CA GLY A 59 -4.72 -20.88 15.97
C GLY A 59 -4.01 -19.68 15.31
N ALA A 60 -4.53 -18.49 15.58
CA ALA A 60 -3.89 -17.26 15.15
C ALA A 60 -2.70 -16.93 16.05
N THR A 61 -1.65 -16.38 15.48
CA THR A 61 -0.49 -15.83 16.18
C THR A 61 -0.18 -14.44 15.66
N GLY A 62 0.47 -13.62 16.49
CA GLY A 62 0.80 -12.24 16.15
C GLY A 62 -0.17 -11.21 16.73
N TYR A 63 0.21 -9.95 16.65
CA TYR A 63 -0.52 -8.81 17.20
C TYR A 63 -0.77 -7.73 16.16
N GLY A 64 -0.49 -8.02 14.90
CA GLY A 64 -0.63 -7.09 13.80
C GLY A 64 -2.07 -6.67 13.55
N ARG A 65 -2.22 -5.49 12.97
CA ARG A 65 -3.48 -4.94 12.47
C ARG A 65 -3.33 -4.64 11.02
N ALA A 66 -4.16 -5.24 10.19
CA ALA A 66 -4.14 -5.07 8.76
C ALA A 66 -5.50 -4.58 8.24
N SER A 67 -5.45 -3.82 7.17
CA SER A 67 -6.62 -3.43 6.40
C SER A 67 -6.24 -3.24 4.94
N ALA A 68 -7.19 -3.39 4.04
CA ALA A 68 -6.98 -3.15 2.63
C ALA A 68 -8.10 -2.29 2.05
N THR A 69 -7.79 -1.49 1.03
CA THR A 69 -8.78 -0.85 0.18
C THR A 69 -8.69 -1.50 -1.18
N ILE A 70 -9.78 -2.13 -1.64
CA ILE A 70 -9.81 -2.96 -2.84
C ILE A 70 -10.81 -2.38 -3.84
N GLY A 71 -10.42 -2.28 -5.11
CA GLY A 71 -11.29 -1.77 -6.17
C GLY A 71 -10.74 -2.04 -7.57
N ARG A 72 -11.46 -1.55 -8.59
CA ARG A 72 -11.00 -1.59 -9.99
C ARG A 72 -10.38 -0.25 -10.39
N GLN A 73 -9.33 -0.31 -11.18
CA GLN A 73 -8.72 0.85 -11.80
C GLN A 73 -8.20 0.48 -13.20
N GLY A 74 -8.81 1.04 -14.23
CA GLY A 74 -8.33 0.93 -15.61
C GLY A 74 -8.17 -0.52 -16.12
N GLY A 75 -9.07 -1.44 -15.76
CA GLY A 75 -8.99 -2.85 -16.16
C GLY A 75 -8.15 -3.74 -15.25
N GLU A 76 -7.57 -3.18 -14.21
CA GLU A 76 -6.87 -3.90 -13.14
C GLU A 76 -7.73 -3.97 -11.88
N VAL A 77 -7.47 -4.98 -11.05
CA VAL A 77 -7.87 -5.00 -9.64
C VAL A 77 -6.69 -4.51 -8.82
N VAL A 78 -6.97 -3.55 -7.94
CA VAL A 78 -5.97 -2.88 -7.11
C VAL A 78 -6.32 -3.06 -5.64
N ALA A 79 -5.33 -3.35 -4.82
CA ALA A 79 -5.46 -3.37 -3.38
C ALA A 79 -4.34 -2.54 -2.74
N ASP A 80 -4.72 -1.55 -1.95
CA ASP A 80 -3.83 -0.77 -1.09
C ASP A 80 -3.90 -1.37 0.31
N LEU A 81 -2.83 -2.00 0.76
CA LEU A 81 -2.70 -2.65 2.06
C LEU A 81 -1.97 -1.75 3.05
N ALA A 82 -2.52 -1.61 4.24
CA ALA A 82 -1.86 -1.05 5.41
C ALA A 82 -1.70 -2.13 6.49
N PHE A 83 -0.52 -2.23 7.08
CA PHE A 83 -0.20 -3.16 8.15
C PHE A 83 0.56 -2.43 9.26
N ALA A 84 0.19 -2.67 10.50
CA ALA A 84 0.78 -2.05 11.67
C ALA A 84 0.91 -3.05 12.82
N THR A 85 1.80 -2.78 13.74
CA THR A 85 2.07 -3.59 14.94
C THR A 85 2.41 -5.05 14.65
N GLY A 86 2.88 -5.33 13.43
CA GLY A 86 3.44 -6.61 13.06
C GLY A 86 4.82 -6.85 13.69
N ARG A 87 5.43 -7.98 13.39
CA ARG A 87 6.79 -8.26 13.83
C ARG A 87 7.77 -7.30 13.12
N PRO A 88 8.65 -6.58 13.84
CA PRO A 88 9.61 -5.65 13.23
C PRO A 88 10.58 -6.33 12.27
N ASN A 89 10.99 -5.59 11.22
CA ASN A 89 12.01 -6.01 10.25
C ASN A 89 11.78 -7.42 9.68
N THR A 90 10.53 -7.74 9.38
CA THR A 90 10.10 -9.11 9.03
C THR A 90 9.43 -9.11 7.66
N PRO A 91 9.75 -10.08 6.78
CA PRO A 91 9.05 -10.27 5.52
C PRO A 91 7.69 -10.96 5.74
N TYR A 92 6.70 -10.48 5.00
CA TYR A 92 5.38 -11.09 4.88
C TYR A 92 5.04 -11.28 3.40
N GLU A 93 4.39 -12.38 3.07
CA GLU A 93 3.82 -12.61 1.74
C GLU A 93 2.43 -11.98 1.68
N VAL A 94 2.17 -11.20 0.65
CA VAL A 94 0.86 -10.60 0.39
C VAL A 94 0.32 -11.12 -0.92
N LYS A 95 -0.96 -11.49 -0.93
CA LYS A 95 -1.68 -11.91 -2.15
C LYS A 95 -3.00 -11.15 -2.25
N LEU A 96 -3.30 -10.67 -3.44
CA LEU A 96 -4.61 -10.20 -3.87
C LEU A 96 -5.24 -11.31 -4.71
N ILE A 97 -6.38 -11.81 -4.29
CA ILE A 97 -7.02 -13.00 -4.85
C ILE A 97 -8.40 -12.62 -5.36
N GLN A 98 -8.63 -12.81 -6.65
CA GLN A 98 -9.90 -12.49 -7.31
C GLN A 98 -10.87 -13.69 -7.25
N MET A 99 -12.15 -13.40 -7.20
CA MET A 99 -13.26 -14.36 -7.07
C MET A 99 -14.21 -14.27 -8.27
N PRO A 100 -14.92 -15.36 -8.62
CA PRO A 100 -15.05 -16.64 -7.91
C PRO A 100 -13.83 -17.56 -8.10
N ARG A 101 -13.59 -18.42 -7.12
CA ARG A 101 -12.53 -19.43 -7.15
C ARG A 101 -12.97 -20.69 -6.40
N SER A 102 -12.61 -21.86 -6.91
CA SER A 102 -12.85 -23.13 -6.24
C SER A 102 -11.91 -23.31 -5.05
N SER A 103 -12.40 -23.93 -3.96
CA SER A 103 -11.60 -24.31 -2.80
C SER A 103 -10.46 -25.27 -3.13
N ALA A 104 -10.64 -26.08 -4.19
CA ALA A 104 -9.63 -27.01 -4.69
C ALA A 104 -8.56 -26.33 -5.59
N ALA A 105 -8.84 -25.10 -6.05
CA ALA A 105 -7.91 -24.40 -6.92
C ALA A 105 -6.80 -23.73 -6.08
N PRO A 106 -5.51 -24.04 -6.32
CA PRO A 106 -4.43 -23.35 -5.64
C PRO A 106 -4.40 -21.86 -6.05
N CYS A 107 -3.94 -21.00 -5.16
CA CYS A 107 -3.76 -19.57 -5.42
C CYS A 107 -2.31 -19.09 -5.15
N PRO A 108 -1.31 -19.67 -5.82
CA PRO A 108 0.02 -19.11 -5.74
C PRO A 108 0.08 -17.75 -6.42
N ALA A 109 1.01 -16.90 -6.00
CA ALA A 109 1.27 -15.63 -6.68
C ALA A 109 1.59 -15.89 -8.18
N GLY A 110 1.00 -15.10 -9.07
CA GLY A 110 1.13 -15.26 -10.52
C GLY A 110 0.12 -16.21 -11.18
N ALA A 111 -0.70 -16.94 -10.41
CA ALA A 111 -1.83 -17.65 -10.98
C ALA A 111 -2.89 -16.66 -11.52
N VAL A 112 -3.73 -17.11 -12.46
CA VAL A 112 -4.81 -16.28 -13.01
C VAL A 112 -5.66 -15.71 -11.87
N GLY A 113 -5.82 -14.39 -11.84
CA GLY A 113 -6.55 -13.68 -10.80
C GLY A 113 -5.84 -13.63 -9.44
N VAL A 114 -4.53 -13.92 -9.38
CA VAL A 114 -3.74 -13.83 -8.15
C VAL A 114 -2.49 -13.00 -8.36
N SER A 115 -2.45 -11.83 -7.74
CA SER A 115 -1.24 -11.00 -7.67
C SER A 115 -0.59 -11.19 -6.31
N GLY A 116 0.74 -11.16 -6.27
CA GLY A 116 1.47 -11.34 -5.02
C GLY A 116 2.72 -10.48 -4.94
N THR A 117 3.11 -10.14 -3.73
CA THR A 117 4.34 -9.41 -3.41
C THR A 117 4.85 -9.78 -2.03
N THR A 118 6.08 -9.41 -1.73
CA THR A 118 6.62 -9.47 -0.37
C THR A 118 6.61 -8.07 0.23
N LEU A 119 6.09 -7.95 1.43
CA LEU A 119 6.06 -6.74 2.22
C LEU A 119 7.05 -6.88 3.36
N PHE A 120 7.86 -5.85 3.61
CA PHE A 120 8.81 -5.80 4.73
C PHE A 120 8.34 -4.77 5.73
N THR A 121 8.17 -5.19 6.99
CA THR A 121 7.87 -4.27 8.09
C THR A 121 9.10 -3.48 8.50
N ASP A 122 8.90 -2.25 8.92
CA ASP A 122 9.92 -1.40 9.53
C ASP A 122 10.22 -1.80 10.99
N GLY A 123 11.06 -1.00 11.67
CA GLY A 123 11.42 -1.20 13.08
C GLY A 123 10.26 -1.06 14.06
N ALA A 124 9.14 -0.47 13.66
CA ALA A 124 7.90 -0.36 14.43
C ALA A 124 6.87 -1.46 14.09
N GLY A 125 7.20 -2.34 13.15
CA GLY A 125 6.29 -3.37 12.66
C GLY A 125 5.21 -2.83 11.72
N ALA A 126 5.44 -1.69 11.06
CA ALA A 126 4.51 -1.09 10.11
C ALA A 126 5.01 -1.26 8.68
N ALA A 127 4.06 -1.38 7.75
CA ALA A 127 4.35 -1.40 6.32
C ALA A 127 3.09 -1.12 5.49
N THR A 128 3.29 -0.75 4.23
CA THR A 128 2.23 -0.64 3.23
C THR A 128 2.63 -1.36 1.96
N ALA A 129 1.66 -1.84 1.20
CA ALA A 129 1.88 -2.43 -0.11
C ALA A 129 0.72 -2.11 -1.05
N VAL A 130 1.05 -1.90 -2.32
CA VAL A 130 0.06 -1.80 -3.40
C VAL A 130 0.19 -3.04 -4.28
N LEU A 131 -0.89 -3.80 -4.39
CA LEU A 131 -0.97 -4.94 -5.30
C LEU A 131 -1.84 -4.56 -6.49
N ARG A 132 -1.39 -4.96 -7.67
CA ARG A 132 -2.11 -4.75 -8.93
C ARG A 132 -2.07 -6.02 -9.76
N GLY A 133 -3.13 -6.27 -10.49
CA GLY A 133 -3.17 -7.34 -11.46
C GLY A 133 -4.33 -7.18 -12.42
N PRO A 134 -4.24 -7.72 -13.63
CA PRO A 134 -5.31 -7.66 -14.59
C PRO A 134 -6.58 -8.26 -13.99
N ALA A 135 -7.72 -7.62 -14.25
CA ALA A 135 -9.01 -8.15 -13.85
C ALA A 135 -9.23 -9.49 -14.57
N MET A 136 -9.48 -10.54 -13.80
CA MET A 136 -9.83 -11.86 -14.33
C MET A 136 -11.21 -11.79 -14.98
N ASP A 137 -11.40 -12.49 -16.09
CA ASP A 137 -12.71 -12.58 -16.74
C ASP A 137 -13.75 -13.17 -15.77
N GLY A 138 -14.88 -12.47 -15.64
CA GLY A 138 -15.93 -12.85 -14.71
C GLY A 138 -15.62 -12.59 -13.23
N ALA A 139 -14.57 -11.85 -12.91
CA ALA A 139 -14.29 -11.46 -11.53
C ALA A 139 -15.43 -10.63 -10.93
N THR A 140 -16.00 -11.10 -9.83
CA THR A 140 -17.08 -10.46 -9.09
C THR A 140 -16.64 -9.86 -7.76
N GLY A 141 -15.45 -10.23 -7.29
CA GLY A 141 -14.90 -9.74 -6.04
C GLY A 141 -13.42 -10.07 -5.89
N ALA A 142 -12.80 -9.50 -4.86
CA ALA A 142 -11.42 -9.80 -4.49
C ALA A 142 -11.21 -9.67 -2.97
N TRP A 143 -10.16 -10.30 -2.50
CA TRP A 143 -9.75 -10.25 -1.10
C TRP A 143 -8.22 -10.33 -0.96
N VAL A 144 -7.70 -9.95 0.19
CA VAL A 144 -6.25 -9.91 0.47
C VAL A 144 -5.90 -10.91 1.55
N SER A 145 -4.79 -11.60 1.35
CA SER A 145 -4.12 -12.45 2.34
C SER A 145 -2.73 -11.89 2.62
N LEU A 146 -2.41 -11.73 3.90
CA LEU A 146 -1.09 -11.35 4.42
C LEU A 146 -0.62 -12.47 5.34
N THR A 147 0.51 -13.10 5.03
CA THR A 147 1.01 -14.26 5.78
C THR A 147 2.50 -14.15 6.04
N ARG A 148 2.93 -14.63 7.20
CA ARG A 148 4.35 -14.89 7.48
C ARG A 148 4.59 -16.39 7.41
N PRO A 149 5.43 -16.86 6.48
CA PRO A 149 5.74 -18.28 6.34
C PRO A 149 6.36 -18.88 7.61
N SER A 150 6.09 -20.14 7.85
CA SER A 150 6.76 -20.91 8.89
C SER A 150 7.97 -21.66 8.33
N ALA A 151 9.06 -21.70 9.09
CA ALA A 151 10.20 -22.54 8.80
C ALA A 151 9.96 -24.03 9.14
N PHE A 152 8.92 -24.33 9.94
CA PHE A 152 8.69 -25.65 10.54
C PHE A 152 7.34 -26.27 10.18
N SER A 153 6.47 -25.54 9.47
CA SER A 153 5.11 -25.96 9.15
C SER A 153 4.71 -25.51 7.75
N GLN A 154 3.81 -26.25 7.12
CA GLN A 154 3.17 -25.82 5.87
C GLN A 154 2.10 -24.71 6.12
N LEU A 155 1.63 -24.57 7.34
CA LEU A 155 0.76 -23.45 7.72
C LEU A 155 1.62 -22.25 8.08
N PRO A 156 1.16 -21.03 7.73
CA PRO A 156 1.88 -19.83 8.11
C PRO A 156 1.92 -19.67 9.63
N GLU A 157 3.00 -19.08 10.14
CA GLU A 157 3.12 -18.75 11.55
C GLU A 157 2.21 -17.61 11.96
N GLU A 158 1.95 -16.68 11.04
CA GLU A 158 1.14 -15.50 11.28
C GLU A 158 0.34 -15.20 10.01
N PHE A 159 -0.93 -14.83 10.17
CA PHE A 159 -1.80 -14.57 9.02
C PHE A 159 -2.89 -13.56 9.35
N TYR A 160 -3.24 -12.79 8.33
CA TYR A 160 -4.35 -11.83 8.32
C TYR A 160 -5.02 -11.95 6.97
N THR A 161 -6.33 -12.08 6.94
CA THR A 161 -7.11 -12.17 5.70
C THR A 161 -8.29 -11.22 5.74
N SER A 162 -8.71 -10.73 4.59
CA SER A 162 -9.90 -9.88 4.47
C SER A 162 -11.10 -10.52 5.16
N ASP A 163 -11.86 -9.74 5.93
CA ASP A 163 -13.04 -10.23 6.65
C ASP A 163 -14.17 -10.64 5.69
N PHE A 164 -14.21 -9.99 4.53
CA PHE A 164 -15.14 -10.31 3.45
C PHE A 164 -14.49 -10.10 2.07
N VAL A 165 -15.12 -10.60 1.04
CA VAL A 165 -14.76 -10.39 -0.36
C VAL A 165 -15.30 -9.03 -0.80
N ALA A 166 -14.41 -8.09 -1.15
CA ALA A 166 -14.82 -6.80 -1.69
C ALA A 166 -15.46 -6.99 -3.07
N PRO A 167 -16.61 -6.39 -3.37
CA PRO A 167 -17.19 -6.42 -4.71
C PRO A 167 -16.31 -5.66 -5.71
N LEU A 168 -16.33 -6.09 -6.98
CA LEU A 168 -15.57 -5.49 -8.09
C LEU A 168 -16.47 -4.99 -9.21
#